data_f145ec9060dca5540adb504ebd4d0223
#
_entry.id   f145ec9060dca5540adb504ebd4d0223
#
_cell.length_a   1.000
_cell.length_b   1.000
_cell.length_c   1.000
_cell.angle_alpha   90.00
_cell.angle_beta   90.00
_cell.angle_gamma   90.00
#
_symmetry.space_group_name_H-M   'P 1'
#
loop_
_entity.id
_entity.type
_entity.pdbx_description
1 polymer ?
#
loop_
_entity_poly.entity_id
_entity_poly.type
_entity_poly.pdbx_seq_one_letter_code
_entity_poly.pdbx_strand_id
1 'polypeptide(L)'
;MHYEILAGKATIARVETFLHDIDEIAGSSNATIQAIDATKVADRQHIDEAVHQALGSFTDGHNIATNLGVEILLHLSACRQIKKALNFGVHKGDIDVLFVVVGTTKSIERSLQRLNQLIDADPRVIDYSEAKRGQLMQTFNITDKEVKAAGGYHRIPELVRERLALFDAFK
;
A
#
# COMPACT_ATOMS: atom_id res chain seq x y z
N MET A 1 -11.91 -9.91 9.95
CA MET A 1 -10.45 -9.71 9.83
C MET A 1 -10.21 -8.23 10.00
N HIS A 2 -9.27 -7.86 10.86
CA HIS A 2 -8.93 -6.47 11.13
C HIS A 2 -7.63 -6.11 10.42
N TYR A 3 -7.39 -4.84 10.19
CA TYR A 3 -6.10 -4.34 9.74
C TYR A 3 -5.74 -3.02 10.41
N GLU A 4 -4.44 -2.76 10.49
CA GLU A 4 -3.87 -1.48 10.91
C GLU A 4 -2.77 -1.05 9.95
N ILE A 5 -2.49 0.24 9.93
CA ILE A 5 -1.45 0.84 9.11
C ILE A 5 -0.43 1.49 10.03
N LEU A 6 0.84 1.15 9.78
CA LEU A 6 1.99 1.83 10.40
C LEU A 6 2.81 2.46 9.28
N ALA A 7 3.16 3.72 9.42
CA ALA A 7 3.93 4.44 8.40
C ALA A 7 5.07 5.25 9.01
N GLY A 8 6.11 5.46 8.23
CA GLY A 8 7.28 6.19 8.66
C GLY A 8 8.40 6.20 7.63
N LYS A 9 9.60 6.47 8.12
CA LYS A 9 10.82 6.56 7.32
C LYS A 9 11.77 5.43 7.69
N ALA A 10 12.44 4.86 6.70
CA ALA A 10 13.45 3.84 6.90
C ALA A 10 14.64 4.05 5.94
N THR A 11 15.81 3.56 6.34
CA THR A 11 16.96 3.41 5.45
C THR A 11 17.22 1.93 5.24
N ILE A 12 17.02 1.45 4.01
CA ILE A 12 17.13 0.04 3.67
C ILE A 12 18.46 -0.20 2.97
N ALA A 13 19.39 -0.82 3.67
CA ALA A 13 20.70 -1.18 3.11
C ALA A 13 20.59 -2.38 2.16
N ARG A 14 19.79 -3.40 2.54
CA ARG A 14 19.53 -4.62 1.78
C ARG A 14 18.06 -4.97 1.85
N VAL A 15 17.41 -4.99 0.70
CA VAL A 15 15.97 -5.30 0.59
C VAL A 15 15.66 -6.70 1.10
N GLU A 16 16.48 -7.69 0.75
CA GLU A 16 16.27 -9.08 1.16
C GLU A 16 16.26 -9.23 2.69
N THR A 17 17.19 -8.57 3.37
CA THR A 17 17.26 -8.59 4.84
C THR A 17 16.05 -7.93 5.46
N PHE A 18 15.67 -6.77 4.95
CA PHE A 18 14.49 -6.04 5.42
C PHE A 18 13.20 -6.84 5.26
N LEU A 19 13.01 -7.47 4.09
CA LEU A 19 11.85 -8.32 3.84
C LEU A 19 11.86 -9.58 4.70
N HIS A 20 13.05 -10.18 4.93
CA HIS A 20 13.19 -11.33 5.83
C HIS A 20 12.76 -10.99 7.27
N ASP A 21 13.17 -9.84 7.78
CA ASP A 21 12.76 -9.36 9.12
C ASP A 21 11.24 -9.19 9.22
N ILE A 22 10.63 -8.66 8.16
CA ILE A 22 9.16 -8.50 8.08
C ILE A 22 8.48 -9.89 8.05
N ASP A 23 8.99 -10.84 7.29
CA ASP A 23 8.44 -12.19 7.20
C ASP A 23 8.55 -12.93 8.54
N GLU A 24 9.66 -12.76 9.28
CA GLU A 24 9.79 -13.29 10.64
C GLU A 24 8.77 -12.70 11.60
N ILE A 25 8.54 -11.38 11.51
CA ILE A 25 7.52 -10.71 12.33
C ILE A 25 6.14 -11.26 11.99
N ALA A 26 5.80 -11.35 10.72
CA ALA A 26 4.52 -11.87 10.24
C ALA A 26 4.29 -13.32 10.74
N GLY A 27 5.27 -14.20 10.55
CA GLY A 27 5.18 -15.60 10.97
C GLY A 27 5.03 -15.77 12.48
N SER A 28 5.85 -15.08 13.27
CA SER A 28 5.81 -15.18 14.74
C SER A 28 4.58 -14.52 15.39
N SER A 29 3.98 -13.56 14.71
CA SER A 29 2.77 -12.86 15.15
C SER A 29 1.48 -13.47 14.60
N ASN A 30 1.57 -14.37 13.65
CA ASN A 30 0.45 -14.92 12.89
C ASN A 30 -0.40 -13.81 12.23
N ALA A 31 0.28 -12.93 11.50
CA ALA A 31 -0.31 -11.81 10.77
C ALA A 31 0.15 -11.80 9.32
N THR A 32 -0.62 -11.17 8.46
CA THR A 32 -0.15 -10.78 7.12
C THR A 32 0.40 -9.36 7.21
N ILE A 33 1.62 -9.16 6.73
CA ILE A 33 2.26 -7.83 6.70
C ILE A 33 2.69 -7.55 5.27
N GLN A 34 2.21 -6.44 4.70
CA GLN A 34 2.65 -5.95 3.39
C GLN A 34 3.35 -4.61 3.56
N ALA A 35 4.62 -4.56 3.18
CA ALA A 35 5.41 -3.34 3.11
C ALA A 35 5.23 -2.66 1.74
N ILE A 36 5.03 -1.35 1.75
CA ILE A 36 4.66 -0.55 0.58
C ILE A 36 5.48 0.74 0.58
N ASP A 37 5.91 1.16 -0.60
CA ASP A 37 6.49 2.47 -0.83
C ASP A 37 5.39 3.54 -0.70
N ALA A 38 5.44 4.35 0.36
CA ALA A 38 4.42 5.35 0.65
C ALA A 38 4.33 6.47 -0.39
N THR A 39 5.39 6.69 -1.19
CA THR A 39 5.36 7.68 -2.28
C THR A 39 4.42 7.31 -3.42
N LYS A 40 4.01 6.04 -3.50
CA LYS A 40 3.09 5.51 -4.51
C LYS A 40 1.65 5.47 -4.06
N VAL A 41 1.38 5.92 -2.85
CA VAL A 41 0.04 5.99 -2.26
C VAL A 41 -0.43 7.43 -2.23
N ALA A 42 -1.68 7.66 -2.65
CA ALA A 42 -2.21 9.00 -2.76
C ALA A 42 -2.57 9.61 -1.39
N ASP A 43 -3.28 8.83 -0.57
CA ASP A 43 -3.71 9.23 0.77
C ASP A 43 -4.19 8.00 1.58
N ARG A 44 -4.68 8.24 2.79
CA ARG A 44 -5.22 7.19 3.66
C ARG A 44 -6.43 6.48 3.03
N GLN A 45 -7.31 7.20 2.37
CA GLN A 45 -8.51 6.61 1.74
C GLN A 45 -8.14 5.67 0.60
N HIS A 46 -7.10 5.99 -0.18
CA HIS A 46 -6.57 5.10 -1.19
C HIS A 46 -6.17 3.73 -0.60
N ILE A 47 -5.49 3.75 0.55
CA ILE A 47 -5.07 2.53 1.24
C ILE A 47 -6.29 1.76 1.75
N ASP A 48 -7.20 2.44 2.45
CA ASP A 48 -8.36 1.81 3.06
C ASP A 48 -9.26 1.14 2.01
N GLU A 49 -9.53 1.81 0.89
CA GLU A 49 -10.30 1.23 -0.22
C GLU A 49 -9.63 0.00 -0.81
N ALA A 50 -8.32 0.07 -1.10
CA ALA A 50 -7.57 -1.05 -1.66
C ALA A 50 -7.56 -2.27 -0.72
N VAL A 51 -7.36 -2.04 0.59
CA VAL A 51 -7.36 -3.12 1.59
C VAL A 51 -8.75 -3.74 1.71
N HIS A 52 -9.83 -2.94 1.77
CA HIS A 52 -11.20 -3.46 1.83
C HIS A 52 -11.54 -4.31 0.60
N GLN A 53 -11.19 -3.84 -0.60
CA GLN A 53 -11.42 -4.59 -1.84
C GLN A 53 -10.62 -5.90 -1.86
N ALA A 54 -9.36 -5.89 -1.44
CA ALA A 54 -8.53 -7.08 -1.38
C ALA A 54 -9.06 -8.12 -0.39
N LEU A 55 -9.47 -7.68 0.80
CA LEU A 55 -10.07 -8.55 1.82
C LEU A 55 -11.39 -9.14 1.33
N GLY A 56 -12.23 -8.34 0.68
CA GLY A 56 -13.47 -8.79 0.04
C GLY A 56 -13.19 -9.87 -1.00
N SER A 57 -12.24 -9.65 -1.90
CA SER A 57 -11.86 -10.63 -2.93
C SER A 57 -11.40 -11.96 -2.35
N PHE A 58 -10.63 -11.93 -1.26
CA PHE A 58 -10.21 -13.14 -0.56
C PHE A 58 -11.38 -13.87 0.09
N THR A 59 -12.30 -13.14 0.70
CA THR A 59 -13.48 -13.73 1.35
C THR A 59 -14.40 -14.39 0.33
N ASP A 60 -14.58 -13.78 -0.82
CA ASP A 60 -15.50 -14.22 -1.87
C ASP A 60 -14.86 -15.22 -2.86
N GLY A 61 -13.57 -15.51 -2.69
CA GLY A 61 -12.84 -16.43 -3.58
C GLY A 61 -12.57 -15.86 -4.98
N HIS A 62 -12.57 -14.55 -5.13
CA HIS A 62 -12.32 -13.83 -6.39
C HIS A 62 -10.93 -13.18 -6.46
N ASN A 63 -10.04 -13.55 -5.53
CA ASN A 63 -8.68 -13.06 -5.49
C ASN A 63 -7.86 -13.48 -6.73
N ILE A 64 -7.03 -12.57 -7.22
CA ILE A 64 -6.11 -12.81 -8.34
C ILE A 64 -4.82 -13.47 -7.82
N ALA A 65 -4.28 -12.97 -6.71
CA ALA A 65 -3.10 -13.52 -6.07
C ALA A 65 -3.46 -14.55 -4.99
N THR A 66 -2.62 -15.56 -4.82
CA THR A 66 -2.78 -16.54 -3.73
C THR A 66 -2.34 -16.00 -2.36
N ASN A 67 -1.56 -14.92 -2.35
CA ASN A 67 -1.06 -14.25 -1.15
C ASN A 67 -1.81 -12.95 -0.94
N LEU A 68 -2.36 -12.74 0.27
CA LEU A 68 -3.14 -11.54 0.60
C LEU A 68 -2.34 -10.25 0.47
N GLY A 69 -1.06 -10.25 0.86
CA GLY A 69 -0.20 -9.07 0.71
C GLY A 69 -0.07 -8.66 -0.77
N VAL A 70 0.13 -9.62 -1.66
CA VAL A 70 0.19 -9.37 -3.11
C VAL A 70 -1.16 -8.91 -3.64
N GLU A 71 -2.27 -9.47 -3.15
CA GLU A 71 -3.61 -9.00 -3.53
C GLU A 71 -3.84 -7.54 -3.15
N ILE A 72 -3.38 -7.13 -1.96
CA ILE A 72 -3.40 -5.72 -1.54
C ILE A 72 -2.63 -4.84 -2.53
N LEU A 73 -1.45 -5.28 -2.99
CA LEU A 73 -0.67 -4.53 -3.98
C LEU A 73 -1.38 -4.42 -5.34
N LEU A 74 -2.09 -5.47 -5.78
CA LEU A 74 -2.88 -5.44 -7.01
C LEU A 74 -3.98 -4.38 -6.93
N HIS A 75 -4.69 -4.33 -5.81
CA HIS A 75 -5.73 -3.32 -5.60
C HIS A 75 -5.13 -1.91 -5.46
N LEU A 76 -4.08 -1.72 -4.66
CA LEU A 76 -3.38 -0.44 -4.52
C LEU A 76 -2.91 0.13 -5.86
N SER A 77 -2.40 -0.74 -6.73
CA SER A 77 -1.90 -0.33 -8.05
C SER A 77 -2.97 -0.25 -9.13
N ALA A 78 -4.21 -0.65 -8.81
CA ALA A 78 -5.28 -0.82 -9.78
C ALA A 78 -4.83 -1.63 -11.02
N CYS A 79 -4.03 -2.69 -10.80
CA CYS A 79 -3.38 -3.44 -11.87
C CYS A 79 -3.48 -4.94 -11.63
N ARG A 80 -3.89 -5.70 -12.67
CA ARG A 80 -4.01 -7.17 -12.61
C ARG A 80 -2.68 -7.91 -12.77
N GLN A 81 -1.63 -7.22 -13.17
CA GLN A 81 -0.32 -7.81 -13.41
C GLN A 81 0.52 -7.80 -12.13
N ILE A 82 0.72 -8.96 -11.52
CA ILE A 82 1.49 -9.12 -10.27
C ILE A 82 2.86 -8.43 -10.37
N LYS A 83 3.58 -8.65 -11.49
CA LYS A 83 4.90 -8.05 -11.70
C LYS A 83 4.88 -6.50 -11.60
N LYS A 84 3.84 -5.87 -12.11
CA LYS A 84 3.68 -4.40 -12.00
C LYS A 84 3.26 -3.98 -10.59
N ALA A 85 2.37 -4.72 -9.96
CA ALA A 85 1.93 -4.46 -8.59
C ALA A 85 3.09 -4.54 -7.58
N LEU A 86 4.03 -5.47 -7.78
CA LEU A 86 5.23 -5.61 -6.93
C LEU A 86 6.13 -4.36 -6.94
N ASN A 87 6.03 -3.48 -7.94
CA ASN A 87 6.74 -2.19 -7.95
C ASN A 87 6.26 -1.23 -6.85
N PHE A 88 5.12 -1.50 -6.20
CA PHE A 88 4.65 -0.77 -5.02
C PHE A 88 5.37 -1.20 -3.74
N GLY A 89 6.17 -2.25 -3.78
CA GLY A 89 6.99 -2.71 -2.68
C GLY A 89 8.16 -1.78 -2.36
N VAL A 90 8.87 -2.12 -1.29
CA VAL A 90 10.03 -1.34 -0.82
C VAL A 90 11.25 -1.51 -1.73
N HIS A 91 12.16 -0.54 -1.65
CA HIS A 91 13.43 -0.53 -2.38
C HIS A 91 14.59 -0.12 -1.48
N LYS A 92 15.81 -0.30 -1.97
CA LYS A 92 17.05 0.12 -1.29
C LYS A 92 17.13 1.66 -1.17
N GLY A 93 17.71 2.12 -0.07
CA GLY A 93 17.98 3.53 0.22
C GLY A 93 17.02 4.11 1.24
N ASP A 94 16.94 5.43 1.29
CA ASP A 94 15.99 6.14 2.13
C ASP A 94 14.60 6.05 1.51
N ILE A 95 13.64 5.61 2.30
CA ILE A 95 12.28 5.35 1.84
C ILE A 95 11.25 5.84 2.85
N ASP A 96 10.18 6.43 2.34
CA ASP A 96 8.92 6.55 3.06
C ASP A 96 8.16 5.24 2.90
N VAL A 97 7.91 4.55 4.00
CA VAL A 97 7.33 3.19 4.01
C VAL A 97 6.03 3.17 4.79
N LEU A 98 5.11 2.34 4.33
CA LEU A 98 3.96 1.95 5.13
C LEU A 98 3.85 0.43 5.19
N PHE A 99 3.30 -0.06 6.30
CA PHE A 99 2.93 -1.45 6.48
C PHE A 99 1.41 -1.55 6.63
N VAL A 100 0.82 -2.44 5.87
CA VAL A 100 -0.54 -2.91 6.11
C VAL A 100 -0.42 -4.22 6.88
N VAL A 101 -0.97 -4.25 8.08
CA VAL A 101 -0.92 -5.41 8.99
C VAL A 101 -2.33 -5.96 9.17
N VAL A 102 -2.55 -7.19 8.73
CA VAL A 102 -3.86 -7.85 8.76
C VAL A 102 -3.82 -9.05 9.69
N GLY A 103 -4.80 -9.17 10.59
CA GLY A 103 -4.86 -10.29 11.52
C GLY A 103 -5.89 -10.10 12.62
N THR A 104 -5.69 -10.83 13.74
CA THR A 104 -6.42 -10.59 14.98
C THR A 104 -5.85 -9.35 15.69
N THR A 105 -6.61 -8.74 16.58
CA THR A 105 -6.14 -7.59 17.38
C THR A 105 -4.78 -7.89 18.03
N LYS A 106 -4.64 -9.06 18.64
CA LYS A 106 -3.40 -9.48 19.32
C LYS A 106 -2.22 -9.67 18.33
N SER A 107 -2.50 -10.24 17.17
CA SER A 107 -1.50 -10.41 16.10
C SER A 107 -1.01 -9.06 15.59
N ILE A 108 -1.92 -8.13 15.37
CA ILE A 108 -1.63 -6.76 14.92
C ILE A 108 -0.77 -6.03 15.96
N GLU A 109 -1.17 -6.02 17.21
CA GLU A 109 -0.42 -5.36 18.30
C GLU A 109 1.02 -5.86 18.38
N ARG A 110 1.22 -7.18 18.35
CA ARG A 110 2.57 -7.79 18.36
C ARG A 110 3.40 -7.39 17.14
N SER A 111 2.77 -7.37 15.99
CA SER A 111 3.44 -6.96 14.73
C SER A 111 3.85 -5.49 14.77
N LEU A 112 2.94 -4.60 15.18
CA LEU A 112 3.20 -3.17 15.26
C LEU A 112 4.34 -2.82 16.21
N GLN A 113 4.42 -3.48 17.38
CA GLN A 113 5.53 -3.30 18.33
C GLN A 113 6.89 -3.58 17.69
N ARG A 114 7.01 -4.67 16.93
CA ARG A 114 8.26 -5.06 16.28
C ARG A 114 8.56 -4.22 15.05
N LEU A 115 7.57 -3.95 14.21
CA LEU A 115 7.72 -3.11 13.01
C LEU A 115 8.15 -1.69 13.37
N ASN A 116 7.65 -1.15 14.48
CA ASN A 116 8.01 0.19 14.94
C ASN A 116 9.50 0.34 15.32
N GLN A 117 10.21 -0.77 15.52
CA GLN A 117 11.65 -0.79 15.74
C GLN A 117 12.45 -0.71 14.42
N LEU A 118 11.82 -0.97 13.29
CA LEU A 118 12.44 -0.96 11.96
C LEU A 118 12.38 0.41 11.28
N ILE A 119 11.56 1.33 11.78
CA ILE A 119 11.28 2.61 11.14
C ILE A 119 11.25 3.75 12.16
N ASP A 120 11.40 4.96 11.66
CA ASP A 120 11.05 6.19 12.38
C ASP A 120 9.59 6.53 12.04
N ALA A 121 8.68 6.33 13.00
CA ALA A 121 7.25 6.51 12.78
C ALA A 121 6.93 7.96 12.38
N ASP A 122 6.29 8.13 11.25
CA ASP A 122 5.78 9.40 10.75
C ASP A 122 4.52 9.14 9.90
N PRO A 123 3.33 9.25 10.49
CA PRO A 123 2.09 8.95 9.76
C PRO A 123 1.82 9.91 8.59
N ARG A 124 2.48 11.06 8.54
CA ARG A 124 2.30 12.04 7.45
C ARG A 124 2.85 11.59 6.11
N VAL A 125 3.71 10.57 6.07
CA VAL A 125 4.26 10.06 4.79
C VAL A 125 3.20 9.47 3.87
N ILE A 126 2.03 9.10 4.40
CA ILE A 126 0.90 8.62 3.59
C ILE A 126 0.03 9.74 3.02
N ASP A 127 0.16 10.97 3.53
CA ASP A 127 -0.64 12.09 3.07
C ASP A 127 -0.26 12.48 1.63
N TYR A 128 -1.24 12.99 0.89
CA TYR A 128 -0.95 13.60 -0.41
C TYR A 128 -0.08 14.83 -0.25
N SER A 129 0.90 14.96 -1.13
CA SER A 129 1.75 16.14 -1.23
C SER A 129 2.13 16.40 -2.69
N GLU A 130 2.54 17.63 -3.00
CA GLU A 130 3.00 18.02 -4.33
C GLU A 130 4.22 17.19 -4.78
N ALA A 131 5.04 16.70 -3.84
CA ALA A 131 6.16 15.82 -4.14
C ALA A 131 5.74 14.48 -4.77
N LYS A 132 4.53 13.99 -4.47
CA LYS A 132 3.98 12.74 -5.01
C LYS A 132 3.29 12.92 -6.37
N ARG A 133 2.95 14.15 -6.75
CA ARG A 133 2.13 14.44 -7.93
C ARG A 133 2.60 13.74 -9.19
N GLY A 134 3.84 13.98 -9.58
CA GLY A 134 4.38 13.43 -10.84
C GLY A 134 4.37 11.90 -10.86
N GLN A 135 4.75 11.28 -9.76
CA GLN A 135 4.78 9.82 -9.65
C GLN A 135 3.38 9.21 -9.67
N LEU A 136 2.41 9.81 -8.97
CA LEU A 136 1.02 9.34 -8.98
C LEU A 136 0.38 9.50 -10.36
N MET A 137 0.58 10.62 -11.01
CA MET A 137 0.07 10.84 -12.38
C MET A 137 0.64 9.80 -13.34
N GLN A 138 1.93 9.53 -13.28
CA GLN A 138 2.58 8.53 -14.13
C GLN A 138 2.07 7.12 -13.81
N THR A 139 2.03 6.74 -12.54
CA THR A 139 1.64 5.40 -12.09
C THR A 139 0.21 5.06 -12.47
N PHE A 140 -0.72 6.01 -12.31
CA PHE A 140 -2.15 5.80 -12.56
C PHE A 140 -2.61 6.34 -13.92
N ASN A 141 -1.67 6.75 -14.77
CA ASN A 141 -1.95 7.29 -16.08
C ASN A 141 -2.99 8.43 -16.03
N ILE A 142 -2.74 9.39 -15.15
CA ILE A 142 -3.57 10.59 -15.00
C ILE A 142 -2.98 11.71 -15.83
N THR A 143 -3.79 12.32 -16.70
CA THR A 143 -3.38 13.39 -17.58
C THR A 143 -3.64 14.77 -16.98
N ASP A 144 -2.93 15.80 -17.44
CA ASP A 144 -3.20 17.19 -17.06
C ASP A 144 -4.62 17.62 -17.43
N LYS A 145 -5.18 17.09 -18.51
CA LYS A 145 -6.55 17.33 -18.93
C LYS A 145 -7.56 16.79 -17.90
N GLU A 146 -7.35 15.58 -17.39
CA GLU A 146 -8.18 15.00 -16.31
C GLU A 146 -8.07 15.83 -15.03
N VAL A 147 -6.86 16.22 -14.65
CA VAL A 147 -6.62 17.05 -13.46
C VAL A 147 -7.36 18.39 -13.57
N LYS A 148 -7.26 19.05 -14.71
CA LYS A 148 -7.97 20.30 -14.97
C LYS A 148 -9.50 20.14 -14.90
N ALA A 149 -10.03 19.07 -15.50
CA ALA A 149 -11.46 18.76 -15.46
C ALA A 149 -11.94 18.43 -14.05
N ALA A 150 -11.10 17.80 -13.21
CA ALA A 150 -11.43 17.49 -11.82
C ALA A 150 -11.37 18.69 -10.87
N GLY A 151 -10.73 19.79 -11.25
CA GLY A 151 -10.62 21.00 -10.47
C GLY A 151 -9.23 21.33 -9.92
N GLY A 152 -8.18 20.61 -10.33
CA GLY A 152 -6.79 20.90 -9.98
C GLY A 152 -6.05 19.70 -9.39
N TYR A 153 -4.75 19.88 -9.13
CA TYR A 153 -3.86 18.81 -8.66
C TYR A 153 -4.22 18.25 -7.28
N HIS A 154 -4.90 19.01 -6.43
CA HIS A 154 -5.39 18.53 -5.13
C HIS A 154 -6.46 17.44 -5.26
N ARG A 155 -7.00 17.24 -6.45
CA ARG A 155 -7.96 16.18 -6.81
C ARG A 155 -7.31 14.87 -7.24
N ILE A 156 -5.99 14.80 -7.34
CA ILE A 156 -5.28 13.58 -7.75
C ILE A 156 -5.66 12.38 -6.86
N PRO A 157 -5.76 12.48 -5.53
CA PRO A 157 -6.21 11.35 -4.72
C PRO A 157 -7.57 10.79 -5.13
N GLU A 158 -8.52 11.65 -5.50
CA GLU A 158 -9.84 11.23 -5.99
C GLU A 158 -9.73 10.49 -7.34
N LEU A 159 -8.91 11.00 -8.26
CA LEU A 159 -8.66 10.35 -9.55
C LEU A 159 -8.00 8.98 -9.39
N VAL A 160 -7.11 8.83 -8.42
CA VAL A 160 -6.52 7.53 -8.06
C VAL A 160 -7.61 6.56 -7.58
N ARG A 161 -8.50 6.99 -6.69
CA ARG A 161 -9.61 6.16 -6.20
C ARG A 161 -10.59 5.76 -7.30
N GLU A 162 -10.81 6.62 -8.29
CA GLU A 162 -11.58 6.24 -9.49
C GLU A 162 -10.94 5.06 -10.24
N ARG A 163 -9.60 5.00 -10.33
CA ARG A 163 -8.89 3.86 -10.91
C ARG A 163 -9.13 2.57 -10.12
N LEU A 164 -9.15 2.66 -8.79
CA LEU A 164 -9.47 1.52 -7.92
C LEU A 164 -10.91 1.02 -8.13
N ALA A 165 -11.86 1.94 -8.18
CA ALA A 165 -13.26 1.61 -8.40
C ALA A 165 -13.47 0.90 -9.75
N LEU A 166 -12.82 1.39 -10.81
CA LEU A 166 -12.86 0.74 -12.14
C LEU A 166 -12.18 -0.62 -12.13
N PHE A 167 -11.06 -0.75 -11.44
CA PHE A 167 -10.36 -2.03 -11.29
C PHE A 167 -11.25 -3.09 -10.63
N ASP A 168 -11.93 -2.74 -9.55
CA ASP A 168 -12.80 -3.65 -8.82
C ASP A 168 -14.07 -4.02 -9.63
N ALA A 169 -14.64 -3.05 -10.34
CA ALA A 169 -15.84 -3.24 -11.16
C ALA A 169 -15.61 -4.18 -12.37
N PHE A 170 -14.39 -4.24 -12.91
CA PHE A 170 -14.03 -5.02 -14.10
C PHE A 170 -13.09 -6.20 -13.79
N LYS A 171 -13.12 -6.73 -12.61
CA LYS A 171 -12.35 -7.88 -12.14
C LYS A 171 -12.69 -9.18 -12.85
#